data_105184b2df86fa9334be8b2397a16862
#
_entry.id   105184b2df86fa9334be8b2397a16862
#
_cell.length_a   1.000
_cell.length_b   1.000
_cell.length_c   1.000
_cell.angle_alpha   90.00
_cell.angle_beta   90.00
_cell.angle_gamma   90.00
#
_symmetry.space_group_name_H-M   'P 1'
#
loop_
_entity.id
_entity.type
_entity.pdbx_description
1 polymer ?
#
loop_
_entity_poly.entity_id
_entity_poly.type
_entity_poly.pdbx_seq_one_letter_code
_entity_poly.pdbx_strand_id
1 'polypeptide(L)'
;MSKIDISTRVIAVCDNLLMLTNDKEVTLATGFEEKAFIVDKNTGEQITDELSIDFLLRAEEDLEWKPVEEYYSDVYQNKDTYNDSLEQSSLLGFALGDAFGVPYEFLKKEQIRQLELDGMIGNDTNMKFKSRWSDLIPSGAWSDDTSMIYSTMDAIVVNDGAIDNNKIMQSFVDWWEKGKYCSINVPFGLGNTVAQALGCFVNGKEPLECGGKSIRSNGNGALMRILPFSLYCIRRDLTESETAIVTSDASALTHGHDISKMGCFIFTEFMRGLYETRNPEMSFKKILGIDYYKYFSDEAVKAYSRLLDKDFKNTKDEEMNGSGYVVDSLECAIYSVLNTNNFEDAIKMAVNTGYDTDTIAGITGALAGTLYGVEKLPEKWVSKLRKKEELDLIALKYSIILDRVKKNDLDDMFVDIEEDDLDFIYKK
;
A
#
# COMPACT_ATOMS: atom_id res chain seq x y z
N MET A 1 -21.12 -12.40 -19.68
CA MET A 1 -20.38 -11.73 -18.59
C MET A 1 -20.75 -10.27 -18.66
N SER A 2 -21.67 -9.83 -17.82
CA SER A 2 -22.03 -8.41 -17.72
C SER A 2 -20.96 -7.73 -16.88
N LYS A 3 -20.23 -6.78 -17.46
CA LYS A 3 -19.34 -5.89 -16.69
C LYS A 3 -20.19 -5.05 -15.76
N ILE A 4 -19.76 -4.84 -14.52
CA ILE A 4 -20.33 -3.82 -13.65
C ILE A 4 -20.15 -2.49 -14.36
N ASP A 5 -21.27 -1.79 -14.62
CA ASP A 5 -21.22 -0.46 -15.21
C ASP A 5 -20.63 0.50 -14.17
N ILE A 6 -19.63 1.28 -14.58
CA ILE A 6 -19.03 2.34 -13.75
C ILE A 6 -20.04 3.44 -13.33
N SER A 7 -21.21 3.49 -13.95
CA SER A 7 -22.33 4.33 -13.51
C SER A 7 -23.09 3.79 -12.30
N THR A 8 -22.76 2.59 -11.82
CA THR A 8 -23.41 1.96 -10.68
C THR A 8 -23.12 2.75 -9.40
N ARG A 9 -24.17 3.16 -8.69
CA ARG A 9 -24.05 3.89 -7.43
C ARG A 9 -24.21 2.95 -6.26
N VAL A 10 -23.44 3.22 -5.20
CA VAL A 10 -23.70 2.63 -3.89
C VAL A 10 -24.92 3.33 -3.30
N ILE A 11 -26.01 2.62 -3.05
CA ILE A 11 -27.29 3.16 -2.57
C ILE A 11 -27.63 2.80 -1.13
N ALA A 12 -26.98 1.79 -0.58
CA ALA A 12 -27.13 1.43 0.82
C ALA A 12 -25.87 0.72 1.34
N VAL A 13 -25.60 0.91 2.62
CA VAL A 13 -24.57 0.20 3.37
C VAL A 13 -25.20 -0.37 4.63
N CYS A 14 -24.97 -1.65 4.87
CA CYS A 14 -25.40 -2.29 6.09
C CYS A 14 -24.24 -3.16 6.59
N ASP A 15 -23.69 -2.79 7.73
CA ASP A 15 -22.53 -3.40 8.38
C ASP A 15 -21.40 -3.83 7.43
N ASN A 16 -21.28 -4.57 6.57
CA ASN A 16 -20.25 -4.86 5.59
C ASN A 16 -20.82 -5.04 4.18
N LEU A 17 -22.10 -4.71 3.98
CA LEU A 17 -22.77 -4.89 2.71
C LEU A 17 -22.93 -3.57 1.98
N LEU A 18 -22.53 -3.56 0.70
CA LEU A 18 -22.76 -2.48 -0.24
C LEU A 18 -23.86 -2.90 -1.21
N MET A 19 -24.95 -2.13 -1.28
CA MET A 19 -25.93 -2.30 -2.33
C MET A 19 -25.61 -1.34 -3.47
N LEU A 20 -25.35 -1.90 -4.64
CA LEU A 20 -25.02 -1.15 -5.85
C LEU A 20 -26.24 -1.05 -6.75
N THR A 21 -26.47 0.10 -7.37
CA THR A 21 -27.51 0.30 -8.36
C THR A 21 -27.09 1.31 -9.42
N ASN A 22 -27.64 1.16 -10.60
CA ASN A 22 -27.60 2.12 -11.72
C ASN A 22 -29.03 2.51 -12.12
N ASP A 23 -29.83 2.95 -11.15
CA ASP A 23 -31.26 3.32 -11.26
C ASP A 23 -32.22 2.13 -11.46
N LYS A 24 -31.78 0.89 -11.18
CA LYS A 24 -32.63 -0.30 -11.16
C LYS A 24 -32.85 -0.79 -9.72
N GLU A 25 -34.03 -1.35 -9.48
CA GLU A 25 -34.27 -2.10 -8.25
C GLU A 25 -33.41 -3.38 -8.26
N VAL A 26 -32.50 -3.53 -7.30
CA VAL A 26 -31.61 -4.68 -7.15
C VAL A 26 -31.91 -5.44 -5.87
N THR A 27 -31.60 -6.71 -5.85
CA THR A 27 -31.69 -7.57 -4.68
C THR A 27 -30.52 -8.53 -4.66
N LEU A 28 -30.25 -9.12 -3.48
CA LEU A 28 -29.26 -10.16 -3.32
C LEU A 28 -29.90 -11.52 -3.62
N ALA A 29 -29.19 -12.34 -4.38
CA ALA A 29 -29.52 -13.75 -4.58
C ALA A 29 -28.35 -14.61 -4.13
N THR A 30 -28.62 -15.64 -3.31
CA THR A 30 -27.64 -16.61 -2.87
C THR A 30 -27.71 -17.84 -3.79
N GLY A 31 -26.59 -18.23 -4.36
CA GLY A 31 -26.46 -19.45 -5.14
C GLY A 31 -26.01 -20.66 -4.31
N PHE A 32 -25.99 -21.84 -4.93
CA PHE A 32 -25.35 -23.04 -4.36
C PHE A 32 -23.84 -22.76 -4.19
N GLU A 33 -23.25 -23.20 -3.06
CA GLU A 33 -21.84 -23.04 -2.70
C GLU A 33 -21.44 -21.69 -2.06
N GLU A 34 -22.31 -21.10 -1.25
CA GLU A 34 -22.00 -19.86 -0.47
C GLU A 34 -21.65 -18.63 -1.34
N LYS A 35 -21.98 -18.67 -2.62
CA LYS A 35 -21.79 -17.57 -3.54
C LYS A 35 -23.06 -16.77 -3.67
N ALA A 36 -22.94 -15.46 -3.67
CA ALA A 36 -24.05 -14.59 -3.86
C ALA A 36 -23.85 -13.65 -5.06
N PHE A 37 -24.94 -13.20 -5.58
CA PHE A 37 -25.00 -12.38 -6.78
C PHE A 37 -25.95 -11.22 -6.55
N ILE A 38 -25.62 -10.06 -7.12
CA ILE A 38 -26.60 -9.00 -7.25
C ILE A 38 -27.39 -9.27 -8.54
N VAL A 39 -28.70 -9.32 -8.41
CA VAL A 39 -29.60 -9.50 -9.53
C VAL A 39 -30.57 -8.33 -9.62
N ASP A 40 -31.00 -8.00 -10.82
CA ASP A 40 -32.12 -7.08 -11.05
C ASP A 40 -33.39 -7.70 -10.45
N LYS A 41 -34.04 -7.01 -9.54
CA LYS A 41 -35.19 -7.50 -8.78
C LYS A 41 -36.39 -7.84 -9.66
N ASN A 42 -36.55 -7.16 -10.80
CA ASN A 42 -37.67 -7.32 -11.70
C ASN A 42 -37.43 -8.38 -12.78
N THR A 43 -36.18 -8.49 -13.26
CA THR A 43 -35.83 -9.40 -14.35
C THR A 43 -35.19 -10.68 -13.86
N GLY A 44 -34.63 -10.72 -12.63
CA GLY A 44 -33.82 -11.83 -12.12
C GLY A 44 -32.46 -11.96 -12.82
N GLU A 45 -32.09 -11.00 -13.65
CA GLU A 45 -30.82 -11.02 -14.39
C GLU A 45 -29.64 -10.72 -13.45
N GLN A 46 -28.59 -11.50 -13.53
CA GLN A 46 -27.38 -11.32 -12.74
C GLN A 46 -26.63 -10.06 -13.18
N ILE A 47 -26.39 -9.13 -12.25
CA ILE A 47 -25.75 -7.84 -12.50
C ILE A 47 -24.26 -7.91 -12.22
N THR A 48 -23.82 -8.74 -11.25
CA THR A 48 -22.42 -8.82 -10.83
C THR A 48 -21.78 -10.19 -11.12
N ASP A 49 -20.46 -10.17 -11.32
CA ASP A 49 -19.64 -11.36 -11.34
C ASP A 49 -19.53 -12.00 -9.95
N GLU A 50 -19.33 -13.31 -9.92
CA GLU A 50 -19.17 -14.13 -8.73
C GLU A 50 -18.10 -13.59 -7.75
N LEU A 51 -17.02 -13.01 -8.28
CA LEU A 51 -15.87 -12.51 -7.51
C LEU A 51 -16.10 -11.16 -6.82
N SER A 52 -17.08 -10.38 -7.30
CA SER A 52 -17.42 -9.07 -6.71
C SER A 52 -18.23 -9.20 -5.43
N ILE A 53 -18.63 -10.41 -5.05
CA ILE A 53 -19.66 -10.69 -4.07
C ILE A 53 -19.13 -11.31 -2.78
N ASP A 54 -17.98 -11.95 -2.80
CA ASP A 54 -17.33 -12.44 -1.56
C ASP A 54 -17.17 -11.33 -0.49
N PHE A 55 -17.16 -10.08 -0.93
CA PHE A 55 -17.18 -8.91 -0.07
C PHE A 55 -18.59 -8.59 0.48
N LEU A 56 -19.65 -8.97 -0.23
CA LEU A 56 -21.03 -8.54 0.07
C LEU A 56 -21.78 -9.47 1.03
N LEU A 57 -21.22 -10.61 1.41
CA LEU A 57 -22.01 -11.66 2.02
C LEU A 57 -21.49 -12.19 3.35
N ARG A 58 -21.64 -11.39 4.35
CA ARG A 58 -21.95 -11.86 5.70
C ARG A 58 -23.21 -11.13 6.18
N ALA A 59 -24.36 -11.48 5.58
CA ALA A 59 -25.65 -10.99 6.07
C ALA A 59 -26.12 -11.94 7.17
N GLU A 60 -26.15 -11.50 8.41
CA GLU A 60 -27.06 -12.03 9.41
C GLU A 60 -28.49 -11.55 9.10
N GLU A 61 -29.51 -12.36 9.38
CA GLU A 61 -30.90 -12.17 8.95
C GLU A 61 -31.59 -10.88 9.49
N ASP A 62 -30.93 -10.10 10.37
CA ASP A 62 -31.51 -8.96 11.10
C ASP A 62 -30.87 -7.59 10.77
N LEU A 63 -30.23 -7.42 9.61
CA LEU A 63 -29.55 -6.18 9.26
C LEU A 63 -30.49 -5.06 8.83
N GLU A 64 -30.43 -3.91 9.51
CA GLU A 64 -31.09 -2.67 9.09
C GLU A 64 -30.29 -1.98 7.96
N TRP A 65 -30.86 -1.95 6.78
CA TRP A 65 -30.31 -1.22 5.63
C TRP A 65 -30.51 0.28 5.80
N LYS A 66 -29.41 1.04 5.77
CA LYS A 66 -29.43 2.49 5.74
C LYS A 66 -29.11 3.01 4.34
N PRO A 67 -29.82 4.03 3.83
CA PRO A 67 -29.40 4.72 2.61
C PRO A 67 -27.93 5.16 2.74
N VAL A 68 -27.18 5.04 1.66
CA VAL A 68 -25.77 5.44 1.64
C VAL A 68 -25.59 6.88 2.11
N GLU A 69 -26.53 7.77 1.71
CA GLU A 69 -26.55 9.17 2.12
C GLU A 69 -26.74 9.35 3.63
N GLU A 70 -27.47 8.45 4.30
CA GLU A 70 -27.68 8.49 5.75
C GLU A 70 -26.49 7.87 6.51
N TYR A 71 -25.95 6.77 6.03
CA TYR A 71 -24.71 6.17 6.55
C TYR A 71 -23.52 7.10 6.38
N TYR A 72 -23.38 7.70 5.20
CA TYR A 72 -22.38 8.72 4.95
C TYR A 72 -22.73 10.05 5.59
N SER A 73 -23.99 10.40 5.90
CA SER A 73 -24.26 11.64 6.63
C SER A 73 -23.77 11.57 8.07
N ASP A 74 -23.86 10.43 8.73
CA ASP A 74 -23.25 10.23 10.04
C ASP A 74 -21.70 10.14 9.94
N VAL A 75 -21.19 9.59 8.84
CA VAL A 75 -19.78 9.52 8.47
C VAL A 75 -19.31 10.83 7.79
N TYR A 76 -20.18 11.51 6.98
CA TYR A 76 -19.90 12.78 6.31
C TYR A 76 -20.30 14.03 7.10
N GLN A 77 -21.01 13.93 8.21
CA GLN A 77 -21.09 15.06 9.16
C GLN A 77 -19.73 15.32 9.83
N ASN A 78 -18.83 14.34 9.78
CA ASN A 78 -17.40 14.51 9.99
C ASN A 78 -16.65 14.61 8.63
N LYS A 79 -17.16 15.40 7.67
CA LYS A 79 -16.56 15.60 6.36
C LYS A 79 -15.08 16.01 6.41
N ASP A 80 -14.68 16.69 7.48
CA ASP A 80 -13.30 17.10 7.72
C ASP A 80 -12.38 15.92 8.11
N THR A 81 -12.94 14.77 8.53
CA THR A 81 -12.15 13.60 8.94
C THR A 81 -11.96 12.55 7.85
N TYR A 82 -12.87 12.43 6.87
CA TYR A 82 -12.80 11.38 5.84
C TYR A 82 -12.29 11.87 4.48
N ASN A 83 -12.49 13.13 4.12
CA ASN A 83 -11.87 13.73 2.91
C ASN A 83 -10.36 13.99 3.06
N ASP A 84 -9.79 13.75 4.24
CA ASP A 84 -8.36 13.82 4.53
C ASP A 84 -7.96 12.61 5.40
N SER A 85 -8.52 11.43 5.11
CA SER A 85 -8.12 10.23 5.84
C SER A 85 -6.68 9.88 5.55
N LEU A 86 -5.98 9.42 6.58
CA LEU A 86 -4.61 8.94 6.45
C LEU A 86 -4.49 7.88 5.36
N GLU A 87 -5.46 6.97 5.29
CA GLU A 87 -5.52 5.87 4.33
C GLU A 87 -5.65 6.38 2.89
N GLN A 88 -6.54 7.34 2.65
CA GLN A 88 -6.75 7.90 1.32
C GLN A 88 -5.55 8.72 0.87
N SER A 89 -5.09 9.64 1.72
CA SER A 89 -3.98 10.53 1.36
C SER A 89 -2.66 9.78 1.11
N SER A 90 -2.38 8.75 1.91
CA SER A 90 -1.16 7.95 1.75
C SER A 90 -1.26 6.97 0.57
N LEU A 91 -2.40 6.31 0.37
CA LEU A 91 -2.59 5.40 -0.77
C LEU A 91 -2.59 6.14 -2.11
N LEU A 92 -3.37 7.22 -2.23
CA LEU A 92 -3.35 8.02 -3.46
C LEU A 92 -1.98 8.66 -3.68
N GLY A 93 -1.33 9.13 -2.62
CA GLY A 93 0.03 9.64 -2.69
C GLY A 93 1.00 8.59 -3.22
N PHE A 94 0.93 7.36 -2.71
CA PHE A 94 1.73 6.24 -3.21
C PHE A 94 1.45 5.97 -4.70
N ALA A 95 0.20 5.76 -5.07
CA ALA A 95 -0.19 5.43 -6.44
C ALA A 95 0.17 6.53 -7.45
N LEU A 96 0.11 7.81 -7.03
CA LEU A 96 0.56 8.93 -7.85
C LEU A 96 2.08 8.92 -8.05
N GLY A 97 2.85 8.60 -7.00
CA GLY A 97 4.30 8.48 -7.08
C GLY A 97 4.72 7.32 -7.99
N ASP A 98 4.17 6.13 -7.77
CA ASP A 98 4.37 4.93 -8.59
C ASP A 98 4.04 5.22 -10.07
N ALA A 99 2.81 5.65 -10.37
CA ALA A 99 2.40 5.94 -11.75
C ALA A 99 3.19 7.07 -12.42
N PHE A 100 3.71 8.03 -11.64
CA PHE A 100 4.60 9.07 -12.13
C PHE A 100 5.99 8.51 -12.44
N GLY A 101 6.50 7.58 -11.61
CA GLY A 101 7.82 6.99 -11.73
C GLY A 101 7.95 5.93 -12.84
N VAL A 102 6.90 5.12 -13.08
CA VAL A 102 6.90 4.02 -14.07
C VAL A 102 7.54 4.37 -15.42
N PRO A 103 7.23 5.51 -16.08
CA PRO A 103 7.82 5.83 -17.38
C PRO A 103 9.32 6.09 -17.35
N TYR A 104 9.91 6.32 -16.19
CA TYR A 104 11.33 6.65 -16.03
C TYR A 104 12.16 5.49 -15.47
N GLU A 105 11.53 4.39 -15.07
CA GLU A 105 12.20 3.23 -14.48
C GLU A 105 13.32 2.72 -15.40
N PHE A 106 14.47 2.39 -14.80
CA PHE A 106 15.74 2.01 -15.43
C PHE A 106 16.46 3.12 -16.19
N LEU A 107 15.95 4.35 -16.26
CA LEU A 107 16.73 5.48 -16.76
C LEU A 107 17.76 5.90 -15.70
N LYS A 108 18.93 6.31 -16.19
CA LYS A 108 19.97 6.86 -15.32
C LYS A 108 19.61 8.26 -14.86
N LYS A 109 20.08 8.65 -13.68
CA LYS A 109 19.94 10.00 -13.11
C LYS A 109 20.28 11.11 -14.12
N GLU A 110 21.37 10.96 -14.89
CA GLU A 110 21.81 11.94 -15.87
C GLU A 110 20.85 12.05 -17.08
N GLN A 111 20.12 10.98 -17.40
CA GLN A 111 19.11 10.99 -18.45
C GLN A 111 17.84 11.70 -17.96
N ILE A 112 17.38 11.39 -16.75
CA ILE A 112 16.17 11.97 -16.16
C ILE A 112 16.34 13.48 -15.99
N ARG A 113 17.50 13.96 -15.52
CA ARG A 113 17.82 15.39 -15.36
C ARG A 113 17.79 16.20 -16.68
N GLN A 114 17.74 15.53 -17.84
CA GLN A 114 17.56 16.17 -19.14
C GLN A 114 16.10 16.16 -19.62
N LEU A 115 15.18 15.66 -18.79
CA LEU A 115 13.76 15.62 -19.08
C LEU A 115 13.01 16.65 -18.23
N GLU A 116 11.91 17.16 -18.78
CA GLU A 116 10.96 17.95 -18.02
C GLU A 116 10.00 17.00 -17.28
N LEU A 117 9.96 17.09 -15.96
CA LEU A 117 9.11 16.25 -15.09
C LEU A 117 7.82 17.00 -14.77
N ASP A 118 7.00 17.33 -15.79
CA ASP A 118 5.84 18.21 -15.61
C ASP A 118 4.52 17.47 -15.34
N GLY A 119 4.44 16.17 -15.58
CA GLY A 119 3.20 15.42 -15.39
C GLY A 119 3.34 13.94 -15.69
N MET A 120 2.26 13.22 -15.50
CA MET A 120 2.19 11.80 -15.84
C MET A 120 2.27 11.61 -17.35
N ILE A 121 3.20 10.80 -17.78
CA ILE A 121 3.44 10.42 -19.16
C ILE A 121 3.35 8.90 -19.32
N GLY A 122 3.33 8.43 -20.55
CA GLY A 122 3.25 7.00 -20.88
C GLY A 122 3.49 6.76 -22.37
N ASN A 123 2.96 5.66 -22.90
CA ASN A 123 3.11 5.23 -24.28
C ASN A 123 2.50 6.20 -25.33
N ASP A 124 1.68 7.14 -24.88
CA ASP A 124 1.11 8.24 -25.66
C ASP A 124 2.02 9.48 -25.73
N THR A 125 3.17 9.45 -25.05
CA THR A 125 4.10 10.57 -24.93
C THR A 125 5.43 10.26 -25.62
N ASN A 126 5.93 11.19 -26.42
CA ASN A 126 7.23 11.02 -27.07
C ASN A 126 8.38 11.47 -26.14
N MET A 127 8.98 10.52 -25.45
CA MET A 127 10.12 10.77 -24.56
C MET A 127 11.44 10.80 -25.31
N LYS A 128 12.35 11.70 -24.88
CA LYS A 128 13.73 11.79 -25.39
C LYS A 128 14.55 10.52 -25.11
N PHE A 129 14.36 9.92 -23.93
CA PHE A 129 14.97 8.66 -23.56
C PHE A 129 13.86 7.63 -23.33
N LYS A 130 14.06 6.41 -23.78
CA LYS A 130 13.10 5.31 -23.64
C LYS A 130 13.49 4.42 -22.48
N SER A 131 12.54 4.19 -21.60
CA SER A 131 12.63 3.20 -20.55
C SER A 131 11.99 1.87 -21.01
N ARG A 132 12.05 0.86 -20.16
CA ARG A 132 11.36 -0.41 -20.40
C ARG A 132 9.85 -0.24 -20.60
N TRP A 133 9.24 0.68 -19.85
CA TRP A 133 7.79 0.83 -19.79
C TRP A 133 7.23 1.98 -20.64
N SER A 134 8.04 2.97 -20.97
CA SER A 134 7.59 4.19 -21.63
C SER A 134 6.83 4.00 -22.95
N ASP A 135 7.09 2.89 -23.66
CA ASP A 135 6.41 2.56 -24.91
C ASP A 135 5.26 1.54 -24.72
N LEU A 136 5.14 0.94 -23.56
CA LEU A 136 4.18 -0.15 -23.28
C LEU A 136 3.05 0.29 -22.37
N ILE A 137 3.34 1.10 -21.35
CA ILE A 137 2.43 1.41 -20.27
C ILE A 137 1.81 2.80 -20.52
N PRO A 138 0.47 2.92 -20.45
CA PRO A 138 -0.20 4.19 -20.63
C PRO A 138 -0.03 5.10 -19.42
N SER A 139 -0.12 6.43 -19.64
CA SER A 139 -0.03 7.41 -18.56
C SER A 139 -1.01 7.14 -17.42
N GLY A 140 -0.58 7.38 -16.19
CA GLY A 140 -1.37 7.20 -14.97
C GLY A 140 -1.55 5.74 -14.52
N ALA A 141 -0.91 4.77 -15.17
CA ALA A 141 -0.92 3.38 -14.73
C ALA A 141 0.16 3.14 -13.66
N TRP A 142 -0.23 2.56 -12.55
CA TRP A 142 0.66 2.09 -11.48
C TRP A 142 1.14 0.66 -11.74
N SER A 143 2.25 0.29 -11.09
CA SER A 143 2.95 -0.99 -11.22
C SER A 143 2.45 -2.08 -10.23
N ASP A 144 3.30 -3.09 -9.99
CA ASP A 144 3.14 -4.10 -8.94
C ASP A 144 3.13 -3.49 -7.54
N ASP A 145 3.80 -2.37 -7.34
CA ASP A 145 3.90 -1.66 -6.08
C ASP A 145 2.51 -1.32 -5.51
N THR A 146 1.74 -0.52 -6.23
CA THR A 146 0.37 -0.18 -5.84
C THR A 146 -0.57 -1.38 -5.90
N SER A 147 -0.39 -2.29 -6.86
CA SER A 147 -1.20 -3.51 -6.97
C SER A 147 -1.09 -4.39 -5.73
N MET A 148 0.12 -4.57 -5.17
CA MET A 148 0.34 -5.36 -3.96
C MET A 148 -0.13 -4.64 -2.70
N ILE A 149 -0.13 -3.30 -2.66
CA ILE A 149 -0.78 -2.53 -1.59
C ILE A 149 -2.29 -2.77 -1.63
N TYR A 150 -2.91 -2.58 -2.80
CA TYR A 150 -4.35 -2.75 -2.98
C TYR A 150 -4.79 -4.16 -2.58
N SER A 151 -4.10 -5.19 -3.07
CA SER A 151 -4.40 -6.59 -2.76
C SER A 151 -4.25 -6.92 -1.26
N THR A 152 -3.29 -6.31 -0.57
CA THR A 152 -3.11 -6.45 0.88
C THR A 152 -4.25 -5.79 1.65
N MET A 153 -4.63 -4.56 1.28
CA MET A 153 -5.77 -3.87 1.90
C MET A 153 -7.05 -4.68 1.73
N ASP A 154 -7.32 -5.18 0.51
CA ASP A 154 -8.51 -5.98 0.22
C ASP A 154 -8.52 -7.27 1.03
N ALA A 155 -7.38 -7.99 1.12
CA ALA A 155 -7.27 -9.20 1.93
C ALA A 155 -7.57 -8.97 3.42
N ILE A 156 -7.14 -7.83 3.98
CA ILE A 156 -7.42 -7.46 5.37
C ILE A 156 -8.88 -7.04 5.53
N VAL A 157 -9.45 -6.29 4.59
CA VAL A 157 -10.86 -5.88 4.60
C VAL A 157 -11.77 -7.10 4.57
N VAL A 158 -11.58 -8.02 3.65
CA VAL A 158 -12.41 -9.25 3.55
C VAL A 158 -12.17 -10.23 4.71
N ASN A 159 -11.17 -9.99 5.53
CA ASN A 159 -10.89 -10.75 6.74
C ASN A 159 -11.26 -9.97 8.02
N ASP A 160 -12.24 -9.06 7.93
CA ASP A 160 -12.76 -8.27 9.05
C ASP A 160 -11.70 -7.49 9.83
N GLY A 161 -10.66 -7.05 9.13
CA GLY A 161 -9.56 -6.27 9.69
C GLY A 161 -8.46 -7.11 10.36
N ALA A 162 -8.56 -8.43 10.35
CA ALA A 162 -7.50 -9.31 10.85
C ALA A 162 -6.45 -9.58 9.75
N ILE A 163 -5.18 -9.60 10.15
CA ILE A 163 -4.07 -9.97 9.26
C ILE A 163 -4.05 -11.51 9.13
N ASP A 164 -4.27 -12.01 7.91
CA ASP A 164 -4.12 -13.42 7.56
C ASP A 164 -3.09 -13.55 6.44
N ASN A 165 -1.92 -14.06 6.78
CA ASN A 165 -0.79 -14.16 5.87
C ASN A 165 -1.07 -15.10 4.68
N ASN A 166 -1.92 -16.12 4.84
CA ASN A 166 -2.33 -17.00 3.75
C ASN A 166 -3.22 -16.25 2.75
N LYS A 167 -4.22 -15.50 3.25
CA LYS A 167 -5.10 -14.69 2.39
C LYS A 167 -4.33 -13.61 1.65
N ILE A 168 -3.37 -12.96 2.31
CA ILE A 168 -2.52 -11.94 1.69
C ILE A 168 -1.66 -12.57 0.58
N MET A 169 -0.98 -13.67 0.85
CA MET A 169 -0.18 -14.36 -0.17
C MET A 169 -1.05 -14.88 -1.33
N GLN A 170 -2.26 -15.36 -1.05
CA GLN A 170 -3.21 -15.76 -2.09
C GLN A 170 -3.63 -14.56 -2.94
N SER A 171 -3.85 -13.37 -2.36
CA SER A 171 -4.20 -12.17 -3.11
C SER A 171 -3.06 -11.70 -4.04
N PHE A 172 -1.79 -11.89 -3.63
CA PHE A 172 -0.63 -11.65 -4.50
C PHE A 172 -0.57 -12.64 -5.67
N VAL A 173 -0.88 -13.92 -5.44
CA VAL A 173 -1.01 -14.92 -6.52
C VAL A 173 -2.14 -14.53 -7.47
N ASP A 174 -3.29 -14.12 -6.95
CA ASP A 174 -4.43 -13.68 -7.75
C ASP A 174 -4.13 -12.45 -8.59
N TRP A 175 -3.36 -11.49 -8.04
CA TRP A 175 -2.85 -10.37 -8.82
C TRP A 175 -2.02 -10.88 -10.00
N TRP A 176 -1.04 -11.73 -9.75
CA TRP A 176 -0.10 -12.16 -10.79
C TRP A 176 -0.76 -13.09 -11.83
N GLU A 177 -1.52 -14.08 -11.40
CA GLU A 177 -2.08 -15.10 -12.29
C GLU A 177 -3.39 -14.67 -12.97
N LYS A 178 -4.21 -13.86 -12.27
CA LYS A 178 -5.56 -13.49 -12.71
C LYS A 178 -5.69 -12.03 -13.14
N GLY A 179 -4.65 -11.21 -12.94
CA GLY A 179 -4.69 -9.79 -13.26
C GLY A 179 -5.62 -8.96 -12.37
N LYS A 180 -5.93 -9.44 -11.14
CA LYS A 180 -6.66 -8.64 -10.16
C LYS A 180 -5.81 -7.45 -9.70
N TYR A 181 -6.44 -6.40 -9.23
CA TYR A 181 -5.78 -5.23 -8.64
C TYR A 181 -4.82 -4.47 -9.57
N CYS A 182 -4.85 -4.71 -10.87
CA CYS A 182 -3.97 -4.07 -11.85
C CYS A 182 -4.57 -2.78 -12.40
N SER A 183 -3.74 -1.77 -12.61
CA SER A 183 -4.14 -0.50 -13.23
C SER A 183 -4.63 -0.65 -14.68
N ILE A 184 -4.15 -1.64 -15.40
CA ILE A 184 -4.42 -1.87 -16.84
C ILE A 184 -4.86 -3.31 -17.16
N ASN A 185 -5.40 -4.04 -16.18
CA ASN A 185 -5.87 -5.42 -16.30
C ASN A 185 -4.78 -6.46 -16.72
N VAL A 186 -3.52 -6.08 -16.66
CA VAL A 186 -2.35 -6.93 -16.90
C VAL A 186 -1.31 -6.62 -15.84
N PRO A 187 -0.81 -7.63 -15.08
CA PRO A 187 0.25 -7.41 -14.12
C PRO A 187 1.57 -7.11 -14.83
N PHE A 188 2.36 -6.21 -14.26
CA PHE A 188 3.72 -5.93 -14.70
C PHE A 188 4.57 -5.50 -13.51
N GLY A 189 5.89 -5.47 -13.69
CA GLY A 189 6.83 -5.02 -12.65
C GLY A 189 7.41 -6.16 -11.81
N LEU A 190 6.75 -7.31 -11.67
CA LEU A 190 7.10 -8.39 -10.76
C LEU A 190 8.60 -8.66 -10.62
N GLY A 191 9.15 -8.39 -9.45
CA GLY A 191 10.55 -8.63 -9.10
C GLY A 191 10.87 -10.11 -8.84
N ASN A 192 12.11 -10.50 -9.11
CA ASN A 192 12.55 -11.90 -8.98
C ASN A 192 12.36 -12.48 -7.56
N THR A 193 12.64 -11.72 -6.51
CA THR A 193 12.49 -12.17 -5.11
C THR A 193 11.02 -12.40 -4.78
N VAL A 194 10.14 -11.50 -5.21
CA VAL A 194 8.68 -11.65 -5.06
C VAL A 194 8.20 -12.90 -5.81
N ALA A 195 8.59 -13.06 -7.09
CA ALA A 195 8.23 -14.22 -7.89
C ALA A 195 8.64 -15.55 -7.24
N GLN A 196 9.86 -15.61 -6.66
CA GLN A 196 10.33 -16.79 -5.94
C GLN A 196 9.48 -17.07 -4.69
N ALA A 197 9.12 -16.04 -3.93
CA ALA A 197 8.29 -16.19 -2.73
C ALA A 197 6.88 -16.69 -3.09
N LEU A 198 6.24 -16.13 -4.13
CA LEU A 198 4.95 -16.61 -4.62
C LEU A 198 5.04 -18.07 -5.08
N GLY A 199 6.11 -18.44 -5.80
CA GLY A 199 6.37 -19.82 -6.19
C GLY A 199 6.53 -20.76 -4.99
N CYS A 200 7.18 -20.34 -3.91
CA CYS A 200 7.28 -21.10 -2.66
C CYS A 200 5.90 -21.31 -2.03
N PHE A 201 5.08 -20.28 -1.95
CA PHE A 201 3.74 -20.32 -1.38
C PHE A 201 2.82 -21.27 -2.17
N VAL A 202 2.76 -21.12 -3.49
CA VAL A 202 1.97 -22.01 -4.36
C VAL A 202 2.39 -23.48 -4.24
N ASN A 203 3.67 -23.73 -3.91
CA ASN A 203 4.17 -25.07 -3.62
C ASN A 203 3.92 -25.52 -2.17
N GLY A 204 3.10 -24.82 -1.39
CA GLY A 204 2.66 -25.23 -0.05
C GLY A 204 3.61 -24.89 1.08
N LYS A 205 4.51 -23.92 0.90
CA LYS A 205 5.37 -23.44 1.98
C LYS A 205 4.60 -22.42 2.83
N GLU A 206 4.82 -22.43 4.15
CA GLU A 206 4.22 -21.48 5.07
C GLU A 206 4.55 -20.04 4.67
N PRO A 207 3.58 -19.10 4.71
CA PRO A 207 3.73 -17.71 4.24
C PRO A 207 5.00 -17.01 4.75
N LEU A 208 5.24 -17.04 6.06
CA LEU A 208 6.39 -16.36 6.69
C LEU A 208 7.75 -17.00 6.35
N GLU A 209 7.72 -18.20 5.78
CA GLU A 209 8.92 -18.89 5.34
C GLU A 209 9.23 -18.68 3.85
N CYS A 210 8.31 -18.05 3.08
CA CYS A 210 8.45 -17.89 1.63
C CYS A 210 9.50 -16.83 1.26
N GLY A 211 9.66 -15.80 2.08
CA GLY A 211 10.57 -14.68 1.80
C GLY A 211 12.04 -15.09 1.77
N GLY A 212 12.77 -14.54 0.80
CA GLY A 212 14.22 -14.78 0.66
C GLY A 212 15.00 -14.29 1.89
N LYS A 213 15.81 -15.17 2.48
CA LYS A 213 16.61 -14.89 3.70
C LYS A 213 18.10 -14.59 3.40
N SER A 214 18.50 -14.58 2.14
CA SER A 214 19.88 -14.28 1.73
C SER A 214 20.17 -12.79 1.80
N ILE A 215 21.42 -12.41 2.06
CA ILE A 215 21.88 -11.02 1.94
C ILE A 215 21.60 -10.41 0.55
N ARG A 216 21.48 -11.22 -0.49
CA ARG A 216 21.13 -10.81 -1.84
C ARG A 216 19.61 -10.63 -2.05
N SER A 217 18.79 -10.97 -1.05
CA SER A 217 17.33 -10.88 -1.12
C SER A 217 16.80 -9.58 -0.47
N ASN A 218 17.63 -8.55 -0.36
CA ASN A 218 17.30 -7.26 0.22
C ASN A 218 16.90 -6.22 -0.84
N GLY A 219 16.12 -6.64 -1.84
CA GLY A 219 15.38 -5.72 -2.69
C GLY A 219 14.28 -4.99 -1.92
N ASN A 220 13.75 -3.93 -2.51
CA ASN A 220 12.70 -3.10 -1.90
C ASN A 220 11.28 -3.68 -2.01
N GLY A 221 11.10 -4.89 -2.59
CA GLY A 221 9.78 -5.47 -2.87
C GLY A 221 8.93 -5.85 -1.65
N ALA A 222 9.45 -5.74 -0.42
CA ALA A 222 8.63 -5.73 0.79
C ALA A 222 8.26 -4.29 1.19
N LEU A 223 9.21 -3.36 1.06
CA LEU A 223 9.04 -1.95 1.42
C LEU A 223 7.97 -1.28 0.54
N MET A 224 7.97 -1.55 -0.77
CA MET A 224 7.02 -0.99 -1.73
C MET A 224 5.55 -1.28 -1.38
N ARG A 225 5.27 -2.34 -0.64
CA ARG A 225 3.91 -2.77 -0.27
C ARG A 225 3.63 -2.75 1.23
N ILE A 226 4.48 -2.11 2.03
CA ILE A 226 4.34 -2.09 3.50
C ILE A 226 3.21 -1.17 3.98
N LEU A 227 2.76 -0.23 3.16
CA LEU A 227 1.79 0.80 3.52
C LEU A 227 0.55 0.29 4.29
N PRO A 228 -0.14 -0.79 3.88
CA PRO A 228 -1.30 -1.29 4.64
C PRO A 228 -0.96 -1.67 6.08
N PHE A 229 0.17 -2.33 6.28
CA PHE A 229 0.63 -2.71 7.62
C PHE A 229 1.06 -1.51 8.45
N SER A 230 1.67 -0.50 7.82
CA SER A 230 2.00 0.77 8.49
C SER A 230 0.75 1.50 8.97
N LEU A 231 -0.28 1.59 8.12
CA LEU A 231 -1.59 2.14 8.48
C LEU A 231 -2.24 1.33 9.61
N TYR A 232 -2.17 0.01 9.54
CA TYR A 232 -2.64 -0.89 10.60
C TYR A 232 -1.95 -0.57 11.94
N CYS A 233 -0.63 -0.50 11.97
CA CYS A 233 0.14 -0.20 13.18
C CYS A 233 -0.20 1.19 13.75
N ILE A 234 -0.34 2.20 12.89
CA ILE A 234 -0.66 3.58 13.30
C ILE A 234 -2.09 3.65 13.86
N ARG A 235 -3.08 3.09 13.16
CA ARG A 235 -4.49 3.16 13.54
C ARG A 235 -4.82 2.35 14.78
N ARG A 236 -4.05 1.28 15.05
CA ARG A 236 -4.17 0.45 16.26
C ARG A 236 -3.32 0.97 17.41
N ASP A 237 -2.56 2.04 17.21
CA ASP A 237 -1.64 2.60 18.20
C ASP A 237 -0.68 1.54 18.77
N LEU A 238 -0.16 0.68 17.88
CA LEU A 238 0.77 -0.38 18.28
C LEU A 238 2.07 0.22 18.82
N THR A 239 2.61 -0.42 19.84
CA THR A 239 3.93 -0.09 20.41
C THR A 239 5.05 -0.34 19.40
N GLU A 240 6.27 0.15 19.68
CA GLU A 240 7.45 -0.14 18.85
C GLU A 240 7.69 -1.65 18.68
N SER A 241 7.54 -2.43 19.75
CA SER A 241 7.74 -3.89 19.72
C SER A 241 6.70 -4.58 18.84
N GLU A 242 5.42 -4.26 19.01
CA GLU A 242 4.33 -4.79 18.17
C GLU A 242 4.49 -4.38 16.70
N THR A 243 4.87 -3.12 16.46
CA THR A 243 5.17 -2.62 15.10
C THR A 243 6.33 -3.38 14.46
N ALA A 244 7.39 -3.67 15.23
CA ALA A 244 8.53 -4.45 14.74
C ALA A 244 8.11 -5.87 14.32
N ILE A 245 7.22 -6.52 15.08
CA ILE A 245 6.69 -7.85 14.76
C ILE A 245 5.84 -7.78 13.48
N VAL A 246 4.81 -6.92 13.44
CA VAL A 246 3.89 -6.81 12.30
C VAL A 246 4.63 -6.49 11.01
N THR A 247 5.56 -5.54 11.03
CA THR A 247 6.32 -5.15 9.83
C THR A 247 7.34 -6.20 9.40
N SER A 248 7.93 -6.94 10.37
CA SER A 248 8.83 -8.06 10.09
C SER A 248 8.11 -9.22 9.43
N ASP A 249 6.93 -9.59 9.92
CA ASP A 249 6.10 -10.65 9.34
C ASP A 249 5.60 -10.25 7.95
N ALA A 250 5.12 -9.01 7.79
CA ALA A 250 4.77 -8.46 6.50
C ALA A 250 5.92 -8.54 5.48
N SER A 251 7.14 -8.16 5.89
CA SER A 251 8.33 -8.29 5.06
C SER A 251 8.63 -9.73 4.70
N ALA A 252 8.54 -10.65 5.69
CA ALA A 252 8.90 -12.06 5.55
C ALA A 252 8.07 -12.82 4.50
N LEU A 253 6.87 -12.32 4.14
CA LEU A 253 6.07 -12.90 3.06
C LEU A 253 6.85 -12.98 1.73
N THR A 254 7.75 -12.02 1.48
CA THR A 254 8.56 -11.98 0.25
C THR A 254 10.06 -11.75 0.51
N HIS A 255 10.42 -11.01 1.55
CA HIS A 255 11.81 -10.65 1.89
C HIS A 255 12.06 -10.90 3.38
N GLY A 256 12.61 -12.08 3.68
CA GLY A 256 12.77 -12.56 5.05
C GLY A 256 14.09 -12.16 5.73
N HIS A 257 14.93 -11.33 5.10
CA HIS A 257 16.21 -10.87 5.70
C HIS A 257 16.00 -9.64 6.58
N ASP A 258 16.75 -9.53 7.69
CA ASP A 258 16.58 -8.46 8.68
C ASP A 258 16.74 -7.05 8.13
N ILE A 259 17.59 -6.84 7.14
CA ILE A 259 17.74 -5.53 6.47
C ILE A 259 16.40 -5.09 5.84
N SER A 260 15.69 -5.99 5.15
CA SER A 260 14.39 -5.68 4.57
C SER A 260 13.32 -5.45 5.64
N LYS A 261 13.31 -6.26 6.70
CA LYS A 261 12.40 -6.11 7.84
C LYS A 261 12.59 -4.76 8.55
N MET A 262 13.84 -4.40 8.83
CA MET A 262 14.18 -3.12 9.46
C MET A 262 13.78 -1.94 8.57
N GLY A 263 13.92 -2.02 7.25
CA GLY A 263 13.47 -0.98 6.33
C GLY A 263 11.96 -0.73 6.42
N CYS A 264 11.17 -1.81 6.48
CA CYS A 264 9.72 -1.74 6.67
C CYS A 264 9.35 -1.10 8.02
N PHE A 265 10.06 -1.43 9.07
CA PHE A 265 9.87 -0.84 10.40
C PHE A 265 10.22 0.66 10.42
N ILE A 266 11.39 1.05 9.88
CA ILE A 266 11.81 2.46 9.81
C ILE A 266 10.78 3.30 9.03
N PHE A 267 10.33 2.81 7.87
CA PHE A 267 9.28 3.46 7.08
C PHE A 267 8.03 3.71 7.93
N THR A 268 7.56 2.69 8.65
CA THR A 268 6.35 2.76 9.48
C THR A 268 6.51 3.80 10.60
N GLU A 269 7.63 3.80 11.31
CA GLU A 269 7.84 4.76 12.40
C GLU A 269 8.09 6.19 11.90
N PHE A 270 8.71 6.37 10.73
CA PHE A 270 8.81 7.68 10.10
C PHE A 270 7.44 8.20 9.65
N MET A 271 6.62 7.35 9.02
CA MET A 271 5.25 7.66 8.61
C MET A 271 4.38 8.01 9.83
N ARG A 272 4.48 7.24 10.93
CA ARG A 272 3.81 7.54 12.20
C ARG A 272 4.19 8.92 12.71
N GLY A 273 5.48 9.26 12.70
CA GLY A 273 5.97 10.59 13.07
C GLY A 273 5.37 11.69 12.20
N LEU A 274 5.28 11.50 10.88
CA LEU A 274 4.63 12.45 9.96
C LEU A 274 3.15 12.63 10.27
N TYR A 275 2.44 11.54 10.56
CA TYR A 275 1.03 11.58 10.93
C TYR A 275 0.80 12.36 12.22
N GLU A 276 1.61 12.11 13.26
CA GLU A 276 1.49 12.72 14.59
C GLU A 276 1.90 14.20 14.61
N THR A 277 2.96 14.57 13.88
CA THR A 277 3.59 15.87 14.03
C THR A 277 3.39 16.83 12.86
N ARG A 278 3.05 16.31 11.68
CA ARG A 278 3.04 17.02 10.41
C ARG A 278 4.36 17.77 10.15
N ASN A 279 5.46 17.20 10.64
CA ASN A 279 6.79 17.81 10.56
C ASN A 279 7.85 16.74 10.24
N PRO A 280 8.49 16.78 9.05
CA PRO A 280 9.46 15.78 8.64
C PRO A 280 10.69 15.71 9.55
N GLU A 281 11.16 16.83 10.07
CA GLU A 281 12.34 16.84 10.93
C GLU A 281 12.06 16.25 12.32
N MET A 282 10.85 16.48 12.86
CA MET A 282 10.44 15.84 14.11
C MET A 282 10.26 14.32 13.91
N SER A 283 9.70 13.91 12.78
CA SER A 283 9.58 12.50 12.41
C SER A 283 10.94 11.83 12.25
N PHE A 284 11.88 12.52 11.62
CA PHE A 284 13.25 12.04 11.49
C PHE A 284 13.94 11.92 12.86
N LYS A 285 13.79 12.91 13.72
CA LYS A 285 14.31 12.86 15.09
C LYS A 285 13.72 11.70 15.89
N LYS A 286 12.43 11.35 15.67
CA LYS A 286 11.77 10.20 16.31
C LYS A 286 12.49 8.90 15.95
N ILE A 287 12.73 8.64 14.66
CA ILE A 287 13.42 7.41 14.23
C ILE A 287 14.88 7.37 14.68
N LEU A 288 15.55 8.49 14.84
CA LEU A 288 16.91 8.53 15.41
C LEU A 288 16.96 8.17 16.91
N GLY A 289 15.84 8.26 17.61
CA GLY A 289 15.72 7.93 19.04
C GLY A 289 15.43 6.47 19.35
N ILE A 290 15.15 5.63 18.34
CA ILE A 290 14.80 4.23 18.51
C ILE A 290 16.04 3.37 18.75
N ASP A 291 15.94 2.45 19.69
CA ASP A 291 16.96 1.43 19.94
C ASP A 291 16.74 0.19 19.05
N TYR A 292 17.22 0.24 17.82
CA TYR A 292 17.02 -0.82 16.82
C TYR A 292 17.65 -2.15 17.18
N TYR A 293 18.69 -2.16 18.06
CA TYR A 293 19.32 -3.40 18.51
C TYR A 293 18.42 -4.29 19.36
N LYS A 294 17.29 -3.74 19.82
CA LYS A 294 16.24 -4.55 20.48
C LYS A 294 15.48 -5.46 19.51
N TYR A 295 15.44 -5.11 18.24
CA TYR A 295 14.54 -5.73 17.26
C TYR A 295 15.24 -6.36 16.08
N PHE A 296 16.47 -5.89 15.73
CA PHE A 296 17.16 -6.27 14.51
C PHE A 296 18.63 -6.58 14.75
N SER A 297 19.23 -7.37 13.86
CA SER A 297 20.64 -7.76 13.93
C SER A 297 21.58 -6.56 13.71
N ASP A 298 22.80 -6.69 14.23
CA ASP A 298 23.88 -5.71 14.02
C ASP A 298 24.13 -5.41 12.54
N GLU A 299 23.99 -6.43 11.67
CA GLU A 299 24.12 -6.28 10.22
C GLU A 299 23.07 -5.35 9.66
N ALA A 300 21.79 -5.51 10.07
CA ALA A 300 20.71 -4.65 9.65
C ALA A 300 20.90 -3.21 10.14
N VAL A 301 21.19 -3.02 11.41
CA VAL A 301 21.46 -1.68 11.98
C VAL A 301 22.61 -0.99 11.27
N LYS A 302 23.69 -1.72 10.98
CA LYS A 302 24.83 -1.17 10.23
C LYS A 302 24.46 -0.79 8.80
N ALA A 303 23.58 -1.53 8.13
CA ALA A 303 23.16 -1.22 6.78
C ALA A 303 22.46 0.14 6.69
N TYR A 304 21.71 0.54 7.72
CA TYR A 304 21.02 1.83 7.79
C TYR A 304 21.83 2.94 8.48
N SER A 305 23.13 2.75 8.74
CA SER A 305 23.96 3.70 9.49
C SER A 305 24.00 5.11 8.88
N ARG A 306 23.91 5.25 7.55
CA ARG A 306 23.85 6.54 6.86
C ARG A 306 22.49 7.22 7.09
N LEU A 307 21.39 6.49 6.90
CA LEU A 307 20.05 7.01 7.14
C LEU A 307 19.87 7.46 8.59
N LEU A 308 20.42 6.69 9.54
CA LEU A 308 20.31 6.96 10.97
C LEU A 308 21.39 7.94 11.50
N ASP A 309 22.09 8.64 10.62
CA ASP A 309 22.96 9.75 10.99
C ASP A 309 22.15 11.05 11.09
N LYS A 310 22.36 11.81 12.17
CA LYS A 310 21.66 13.11 12.40
C LYS A 310 21.85 14.11 11.27
N ASP A 311 22.95 14.01 10.53
CA ASP A 311 23.31 14.90 9.44
C ASP A 311 22.84 14.36 8.06
N PHE A 312 22.10 13.25 8.02
CA PHE A 312 21.60 12.61 6.80
C PHE A 312 20.89 13.58 5.85
N LYS A 313 20.06 14.48 6.39
CA LYS A 313 19.37 15.51 5.60
C LYS A 313 20.32 16.35 4.74
N ASN A 314 21.56 16.55 5.18
CA ASN A 314 22.58 17.36 4.51
C ASN A 314 23.40 16.57 3.48
N THR A 315 23.08 15.29 3.26
CA THR A 315 23.68 14.46 2.22
C THR A 315 23.51 15.14 0.85
N LYS A 316 24.52 15.09 0.01
CA LYS A 316 24.41 15.67 -1.33
C LYS A 316 23.53 14.82 -2.21
N ASP A 317 22.74 15.48 -3.06
CA ASP A 317 21.85 14.79 -4.00
C ASP A 317 22.61 13.81 -4.91
N GLU A 318 23.86 14.08 -5.28
CA GLU A 318 24.71 13.20 -6.07
C GLU A 318 25.02 11.87 -5.37
N GLU A 319 24.98 11.83 -4.04
CA GLU A 319 25.27 10.65 -3.22
C GLU A 319 24.04 9.75 -3.02
N MET A 320 22.84 10.26 -3.38
CA MET A 320 21.61 9.48 -3.33
C MET A 320 21.58 8.48 -4.49
N ASN A 321 21.36 7.21 -4.18
CA ASN A 321 21.37 6.09 -5.13
C ASN A 321 19.97 5.53 -5.33
N GLY A 322 19.41 5.68 -6.52
CA GLY A 322 18.06 5.22 -6.84
C GLY A 322 17.95 3.72 -7.16
N SER A 323 18.77 2.87 -6.53
CA SER A 323 18.72 1.42 -6.79
C SER A 323 17.53 0.72 -6.13
N GLY A 324 17.18 -0.48 -6.63
CA GLY A 324 16.17 -1.35 -6.01
C GLY A 324 16.62 -2.03 -4.70
N TYR A 325 17.74 -1.62 -4.10
CA TYR A 325 18.13 -2.05 -2.77
C TYR A 325 17.30 -1.34 -1.71
N VAL A 326 16.74 -2.08 -0.76
CA VAL A 326 15.77 -1.56 0.21
C VAL A 326 16.27 -0.33 0.99
N VAL A 327 17.57 -0.31 1.34
CA VAL A 327 18.18 0.82 2.05
C VAL A 327 18.24 2.06 1.16
N ASP A 328 18.73 1.91 -0.07
CA ASP A 328 18.83 3.01 -1.04
C ASP A 328 17.44 3.62 -1.33
N SER A 329 16.43 2.77 -1.54
CA SER A 329 15.06 3.22 -1.81
C SER A 329 14.47 4.01 -0.64
N LEU A 330 14.65 3.52 0.61
CA LEU A 330 14.15 4.21 1.80
C LEU A 330 14.90 5.52 2.06
N GLU A 331 16.23 5.54 1.87
CA GLU A 331 17.04 6.74 1.99
C GLU A 331 16.58 7.81 0.99
N CYS A 332 16.40 7.46 -0.29
CA CYS A 332 15.92 8.38 -1.31
C CYS A 332 14.54 8.95 -0.97
N ALA A 333 13.63 8.12 -0.47
CA ALA A 333 12.28 8.56 -0.11
C ALA A 333 12.28 9.53 1.08
N ILE A 334 12.96 9.17 2.17
CA ILE A 334 13.06 10.04 3.36
C ILE A 334 13.82 11.33 3.04
N TYR A 335 14.91 11.25 2.27
CA TYR A 335 15.65 12.41 1.79
C TYR A 335 14.77 13.39 1.01
N SER A 336 13.95 12.87 0.10
CA SER A 336 13.04 13.67 -0.72
C SER A 336 12.02 14.43 0.13
N VAL A 337 11.44 13.77 1.14
CA VAL A 337 10.47 14.40 2.05
C VAL A 337 11.14 15.43 2.97
N LEU A 338 12.38 15.18 3.43
CA LEU A 338 13.12 16.10 4.29
C LEU A 338 13.60 17.37 3.56
N ASN A 339 13.79 17.31 2.24
CA ASN A 339 14.40 18.38 1.45
C ASN A 339 13.44 19.12 0.52
N THR A 340 12.13 18.87 0.64
CA THR A 340 11.09 19.54 -0.16
C THR A 340 9.97 20.08 0.73
N ASN A 341 9.11 20.93 0.17
CA ASN A 341 8.05 21.59 0.93
C ASN A 341 6.64 21.38 0.35
N ASN A 342 6.51 20.49 -0.64
CA ASN A 342 5.23 20.11 -1.23
C ASN A 342 5.34 18.72 -1.89
N PHE A 343 4.19 18.13 -2.18
CA PHE A 343 4.07 16.80 -2.77
C PHE A 343 4.79 16.68 -4.12
N GLU A 344 4.54 17.62 -5.04
CA GLU A 344 5.05 17.57 -6.41
C GLU A 344 6.60 17.58 -6.43
N ASP A 345 7.22 18.46 -5.64
CA ASP A 345 8.68 18.55 -5.56
C ASP A 345 9.28 17.29 -4.91
N ALA A 346 8.61 16.70 -3.92
CA ALA A 346 9.06 15.46 -3.29
C ALA A 346 9.11 14.30 -4.31
N ILE A 347 8.05 14.13 -5.11
CA ILE A 347 8.00 13.10 -6.17
C ILE A 347 9.06 13.37 -7.24
N LYS A 348 9.21 14.60 -7.71
CA LYS A 348 10.22 14.95 -8.71
C LYS A 348 11.64 14.71 -8.20
N MET A 349 11.92 15.01 -6.93
CA MET A 349 13.21 14.73 -6.31
C MET A 349 13.47 13.22 -6.24
N ALA A 350 12.49 12.43 -5.84
CA ALA A 350 12.55 10.98 -5.80
C ALA A 350 12.87 10.39 -7.18
N VAL A 351 12.13 10.78 -8.22
CA VAL A 351 12.33 10.32 -9.60
C VAL A 351 13.72 10.72 -10.12
N ASN A 352 14.22 11.89 -9.76
CA ASN A 352 15.56 12.36 -10.16
C ASN A 352 16.72 11.53 -9.60
N THR A 353 16.48 10.60 -8.67
CA THR A 353 17.49 9.62 -8.23
C THR A 353 17.81 8.58 -9.30
N GLY A 354 16.89 8.34 -10.24
CA GLY A 354 17.05 7.40 -11.35
C GLY A 354 16.80 5.95 -10.98
N TYR A 355 16.96 5.06 -11.92
CA TYR A 355 16.84 3.61 -11.85
C TYR A 355 15.47 3.10 -11.39
N ASP A 356 15.22 2.91 -10.11
CA ASP A 356 13.99 2.34 -9.54
C ASP A 356 13.01 3.46 -9.14
N THR A 357 12.58 4.19 -10.15
CA THR A 357 11.90 5.48 -9.98
C THR A 357 10.45 5.35 -9.54
N ASP A 358 9.76 4.29 -9.93
CA ASP A 358 8.37 4.02 -9.53
C ASP A 358 8.29 3.66 -8.04
N THR A 359 9.09 2.69 -7.59
CA THR A 359 9.13 2.31 -6.18
C THR A 359 9.54 3.47 -5.28
N ILE A 360 10.63 4.19 -5.62
CA ILE A 360 11.11 5.29 -4.79
C ILE A 360 10.09 6.43 -4.74
N ALA A 361 9.48 6.76 -5.89
CA ALA A 361 8.46 7.80 -5.91
C ALA A 361 7.15 7.34 -5.25
N GLY A 362 6.78 6.06 -5.34
CA GLY A 362 5.65 5.48 -4.61
C GLY A 362 5.82 5.60 -3.09
N ILE A 363 6.96 5.15 -2.56
CA ILE A 363 7.30 5.25 -1.13
C ILE A 363 7.31 6.73 -0.68
N THR A 364 7.95 7.60 -1.47
CA THR A 364 7.94 9.05 -1.23
C THR A 364 6.53 9.61 -1.23
N GLY A 365 5.70 9.16 -2.17
CA GLY A 365 4.31 9.58 -2.31
C GLY A 365 3.42 9.21 -1.12
N ALA A 366 3.61 8.02 -0.54
CA ALA A 366 2.92 7.65 0.70
C ALA A 366 3.30 8.57 1.87
N LEU A 367 4.59 8.85 2.03
CA LEU A 367 5.08 9.74 3.09
C LEU A 367 4.63 11.19 2.87
N ALA A 368 4.74 11.70 1.65
CA ALA A 368 4.32 13.06 1.30
C ALA A 368 2.78 13.21 1.37
N GLY A 369 2.02 12.18 0.93
CA GLY A 369 0.56 12.14 1.09
C GLY A 369 0.15 12.19 2.57
N THR A 370 0.83 11.41 3.42
CA THR A 370 0.64 11.47 4.88
C THR A 370 0.93 12.85 5.45
N LEU A 371 1.97 13.51 4.96
CA LEU A 371 2.40 14.83 5.46
C LEU A 371 1.47 15.95 5.04
N TYR A 372 1.09 15.97 3.76
CA TYR A 372 0.41 17.12 3.16
C TYR A 372 -1.11 16.96 3.05
N GLY A 373 -1.62 15.72 3.08
CA GLY A 373 -3.04 15.44 2.90
C GLY A 373 -3.49 15.35 1.43
N VAL A 374 -4.68 14.81 1.21
CA VAL A 374 -5.24 14.56 -0.13
C VAL A 374 -5.45 15.84 -0.93
N GLU A 375 -5.79 16.94 -0.26
CA GLU A 375 -6.05 18.25 -0.90
C GLU A 375 -4.80 18.91 -1.50
N LYS A 376 -3.62 18.43 -1.15
CA LYS A 376 -2.34 18.92 -1.69
C LYS A 376 -1.77 18.05 -2.81
N LEU A 377 -2.48 16.98 -3.17
CA LEU A 377 -2.12 16.16 -4.32
C LEU A 377 -2.38 16.95 -5.62
N PRO A 378 -1.47 16.94 -6.61
CA PRO A 378 -1.63 17.71 -7.82
C PRO A 378 -2.81 17.23 -8.65
N GLU A 379 -3.86 18.04 -8.83
CA GLU A 379 -5.07 17.73 -9.59
C GLU A 379 -4.77 17.22 -11.01
N LYS A 380 -3.75 17.81 -11.67
CA LYS A 380 -3.28 17.40 -12.99
C LYS A 380 -2.76 15.96 -13.05
N TRP A 381 -2.32 15.39 -11.91
CA TRP A 381 -1.90 13.99 -11.79
C TRP A 381 -3.05 13.10 -11.35
N VAL A 382 -3.81 13.57 -10.37
CA VAL A 382 -4.99 12.88 -9.84
C VAL A 382 -6.00 12.55 -10.95
N SER A 383 -6.27 13.52 -11.85
CA SER A 383 -7.19 13.31 -12.97
C SER A 383 -6.70 12.31 -14.03
N LYS A 384 -5.42 11.97 -14.04
CA LYS A 384 -4.84 10.97 -14.94
C LYS A 384 -4.64 9.60 -14.30
N LEU A 385 -4.72 9.52 -12.97
CA LEU A 385 -4.51 8.26 -12.25
C LEU A 385 -5.60 7.26 -12.66
N ARG A 386 -5.16 6.10 -13.15
CA ARG A 386 -6.09 5.05 -13.57
C ARG A 386 -6.73 4.40 -12.37
N LYS A 387 -8.01 4.00 -12.53
CA LYS A 387 -8.78 3.31 -11.48
C LYS A 387 -8.74 4.00 -10.11
N LYS A 388 -8.66 5.35 -10.11
CA LYS A 388 -8.64 6.16 -8.89
C LYS A 388 -9.82 5.83 -7.98
N GLU A 389 -11.00 5.63 -8.56
CA GLU A 389 -12.22 5.30 -7.83
C GLU A 389 -12.12 3.97 -7.07
N GLU A 390 -11.40 2.97 -7.64
CA GLU A 390 -11.13 1.70 -6.96
C GLU A 390 -10.19 1.92 -5.77
N LEU A 391 -9.16 2.78 -5.92
CA LEU A 391 -8.25 3.14 -4.84
C LEU A 391 -8.94 3.94 -3.73
N ASP A 392 -9.79 4.89 -4.09
CA ASP A 392 -10.60 5.63 -3.11
C ASP A 392 -11.51 4.68 -2.32
N LEU A 393 -12.15 3.75 -3.01
CA LEU A 393 -13.05 2.78 -2.39
C LEU A 393 -12.31 1.85 -1.43
N ILE A 394 -11.15 1.31 -1.81
CA ILE A 394 -10.41 0.43 -0.91
C ILE A 394 -9.83 1.20 0.29
N ALA A 395 -9.37 2.43 0.10
CA ALA A 395 -8.91 3.28 1.20
C ALA A 395 -10.03 3.53 2.23
N LEU A 396 -11.23 3.85 1.74
CA LEU A 396 -12.41 4.03 2.58
C LEU A 396 -12.78 2.75 3.35
N LYS A 397 -12.86 1.61 2.66
CA LYS A 397 -13.17 0.32 3.29
C LYS A 397 -12.13 -0.04 4.35
N TYR A 398 -10.86 0.19 4.04
CA TYR A 398 -9.76 -0.08 4.95
C TYR A 398 -9.81 0.81 6.19
N SER A 399 -10.11 2.11 6.02
CA SER A 399 -10.30 3.04 7.13
C SER A 399 -11.45 2.58 8.05
N ILE A 400 -12.60 2.24 7.47
CA ILE A 400 -13.78 1.77 8.23
C ILE A 400 -13.46 0.51 9.03
N ILE A 401 -12.79 -0.48 8.43
CA ILE A 401 -12.50 -1.72 9.11
C ILE A 401 -11.48 -1.53 10.25
N LEU A 402 -10.50 -0.65 10.07
CA LEU A 402 -9.54 -0.34 11.12
C LEU A 402 -10.17 0.39 12.31
N ASP A 403 -11.22 1.18 12.09
CA ASP A 403 -11.96 1.85 13.18
C ASP A 403 -12.82 0.88 14.00
N ARG A 404 -13.35 -0.18 13.37
CA ARG A 404 -14.24 -1.16 14.03
C ARG A 404 -13.52 -2.09 14.99
N VAL A 405 -12.35 -2.56 14.65
CA VAL A 405 -11.58 -3.48 15.50
C VAL A 405 -10.90 -2.68 16.60
N LYS A 406 -11.38 -2.80 17.83
CA LYS A 406 -10.82 -2.11 18.99
C LYS A 406 -9.50 -2.75 19.43
N LYS A 407 -8.63 -1.98 20.07
CA LYS A 407 -7.35 -2.43 20.63
C LYS A 407 -7.50 -3.67 21.54
N ASN A 408 -8.62 -3.79 22.25
CA ASN A 408 -8.89 -4.90 23.16
C ASN A 408 -9.09 -6.26 22.47
N ASP A 409 -9.37 -6.27 21.14
CA ASP A 409 -9.46 -7.51 20.38
C ASP A 409 -8.08 -8.02 19.94
N LEU A 410 -7.03 -7.19 20.11
CA LEU A 410 -5.63 -7.57 19.88
C LEU A 410 -5.03 -8.35 21.06
N ASP A 411 -5.50 -8.10 22.27
CA ASP A 411 -5.05 -8.85 23.46
C ASP A 411 -5.34 -10.35 23.32
N ASP A 412 -6.43 -10.72 22.61
CA ASP A 412 -6.76 -12.12 22.30
C ASP A 412 -5.88 -12.71 21.17
N MET A 413 -5.26 -11.89 20.33
CA MET A 413 -4.40 -12.33 19.22
C MET A 413 -2.94 -12.54 19.64
N PHE A 414 -2.51 -11.91 20.74
CA PHE A 414 -1.16 -11.98 21.30
C PHE A 414 -1.10 -12.73 22.64
N VAL A 415 -2.17 -13.48 22.99
CA VAL A 415 -2.42 -14.08 24.33
C VAL A 415 -1.34 -15.09 24.79
N ASP A 416 -0.38 -15.49 23.98
CA ASP A 416 0.63 -16.48 24.35
C ASP A 416 2.09 -16.08 24.06
N ILE A 417 2.39 -14.78 23.94
CA ILE A 417 3.81 -14.35 23.86
C ILE A 417 4.20 -13.77 25.24
N GLU A 418 4.64 -14.63 26.15
CA GLU A 418 5.35 -14.19 27.37
C GLU A 418 6.65 -13.45 26.98
N GLU A 419 7.07 -12.46 27.78
CA GLU A 419 8.33 -11.72 27.56
C GLU A 419 9.55 -12.63 27.33
N ASP A 420 9.53 -13.84 27.86
CA ASP A 420 10.57 -14.87 27.71
C ASP A 420 10.61 -15.47 26.28
N ASP A 421 9.52 -15.42 25.50
CA ASP A 421 9.48 -15.89 24.11
C ASP A 421 10.11 -14.90 23.13
N LEU A 422 10.13 -13.61 23.46
CA LEU A 422 10.82 -12.57 22.69
C LEU A 422 12.33 -12.83 22.63
N ASP A 423 12.93 -13.32 23.74
CA ASP A 423 14.36 -13.69 23.80
C ASP A 423 14.71 -14.89 22.91
N PHE A 424 13.75 -15.76 22.58
CA PHE A 424 13.96 -16.93 21.74
C PHE A 424 13.89 -16.60 20.23
N ILE A 425 13.06 -15.63 19.86
CA ILE A 425 12.87 -15.19 18.46
C ILE A 425 14.08 -14.38 17.96
N TYR A 426 14.74 -13.63 18.84
CA TYR A 426 15.85 -12.72 18.48
C TYR A 426 17.26 -13.26 18.73
N LYS A 427 17.42 -14.46 19.34
CA LYS A 427 18.74 -15.08 19.63
C LYS A 427 19.09 -16.28 18.73
N LYS A 428 18.38 -16.52 17.66
CA LYS A 428 18.70 -17.49 16.62
C LYS A 428 18.76 -16.76 15.27
#